data_8e7a4c8e10ce96c16674c5ce02855047
#
_entry.id   8e7a4c8e10ce96c16674c5ce02855047
#
_cell.length_a   1.000
_cell.length_b   1.000
_cell.length_c   1.000
_cell.angle_alpha   90.00
_cell.angle_beta   90.00
_cell.angle_gamma   90.00
#
_symmetry.space_group_name_H-M   'P 1'
#
loop_
_entity.id
_entity.type
_entity.pdbx_description
1 polymer ?
#
loop_
_entity_poly.entity_id
_entity_poly.type
_entity_poly.pdbx_seq_one_letter_code
_entity_poly.pdbx_strand_id
1 'polypeptide(L)'
;DILHPCALWYVAQAIAEQLKAQKGYEIGVITSVNLNHATPAAFYAHQASRSSYYEIGLELVESGFDYFAGGGLLKPTGSSGDQTDLYELAQEAGYTVAKTHAEADAIGTNTEKAIIIDEDLADSDAMAYELDRTDDMWALADYVAKGIEVLDNDTGFFMMCEGGKIDWACHANDAASSIHDTQALADAVQVAIDFAKEHADETLILVTGDHETGGLTIGFAGTDYDTYLDLLENQKISFAKYDSDYVASY
;
A
#
# COMPACT_ATOMS: atom_id res chain seq x y z
N ASP A 1 25.08 -27.26 -14.93
CA ASP A 1 23.76 -26.65 -14.74
C ASP A 1 23.95 -25.31 -14.07
N ILE A 2 23.95 -24.26 -14.89
CA ILE A 2 24.01 -22.88 -14.42
C ILE A 2 22.57 -22.54 -13.98
N LEU A 3 22.34 -22.50 -12.69
CA LEU A 3 21.09 -21.97 -12.14
C LEU A 3 20.91 -20.54 -12.66
N HIS A 4 19.85 -20.34 -13.44
CA HIS A 4 19.49 -19.03 -13.96
C HIS A 4 19.33 -18.05 -12.77
N PRO A 5 19.79 -16.79 -12.85
CA PRO A 5 19.66 -15.81 -11.76
C PRO A 5 18.24 -15.73 -11.17
N CYS A 6 17.22 -15.94 -11.99
CA CYS A 6 15.80 -15.99 -11.54
C CYS A 6 15.49 -17.14 -10.58
N ALA A 7 16.28 -18.22 -10.55
CA ALA A 7 16.03 -19.34 -9.62
C ALA A 7 16.47 -19.05 -8.18
N LEU A 8 17.29 -18.02 -7.96
CA LEU A 8 17.72 -17.58 -6.64
C LEU A 8 16.66 -16.76 -5.90
N TRP A 9 15.72 -16.15 -6.62
CA TRP A 9 14.60 -15.41 -6.02
C TRP A 9 13.59 -16.33 -5.33
N TYR A 10 13.47 -17.57 -5.78
CA TYR A 10 12.59 -18.59 -5.18
C TYR A 10 13.04 -19.13 -3.82
N VAL A 11 14.22 -18.75 -3.33
CA VAL A 11 14.80 -19.31 -2.11
C VAL A 11 15.19 -18.22 -1.09
N ALA A 12 15.20 -16.95 -1.49
CA ALA A 12 15.57 -15.87 -0.59
C ALA A 12 14.32 -15.39 0.17
N GLN A 13 14.29 -15.61 1.47
CA GLN A 13 13.26 -15.01 2.33
C GLN A 13 13.41 -13.48 2.33
N ALA A 14 12.29 -12.79 2.23
CA ALA A 14 12.22 -11.35 2.39
C ALA A 14 12.63 -10.94 3.83
N ILE A 15 13.04 -9.70 4.01
CA ILE A 15 13.45 -9.20 5.33
C ILE A 15 12.33 -9.33 6.36
N ALA A 16 11.09 -9.08 5.97
CA ALA A 16 9.91 -9.19 6.82
C ALA A 16 9.72 -10.63 7.34
N GLU A 17 9.83 -11.62 6.45
CA GLU A 17 9.76 -13.04 6.81
C GLU A 17 10.89 -13.44 7.77
N GLN A 18 12.10 -12.94 7.53
CA GLN A 18 13.24 -13.22 8.41
C GLN A 18 13.06 -12.60 9.80
N LEU A 19 12.55 -11.37 9.88
CA LEU A 19 12.28 -10.71 11.15
C LEU A 19 11.20 -11.46 11.94
N LYS A 20 10.12 -11.88 11.29
CA LYS A 20 9.09 -12.71 11.92
C LYS A 20 9.66 -14.04 12.42
N ALA A 21 10.36 -14.77 11.56
CA ALA A 21 10.87 -16.11 11.90
C ALA A 21 12.01 -16.10 12.94
N GLN A 22 12.90 -15.11 12.89
CA GLN A 22 14.12 -15.11 13.71
C GLN A 22 14.00 -14.24 14.98
N LYS A 23 13.14 -13.22 14.94
CA LYS A 23 12.98 -12.25 16.05
C LYS A 23 11.60 -12.31 16.70
N GLY A 24 10.63 -12.95 16.07
CA GLY A 24 9.24 -12.96 16.53
C GLY A 24 8.55 -11.59 16.38
N TYR A 25 9.04 -10.75 15.48
CA TYR A 25 8.44 -9.46 15.21
C TYR A 25 7.04 -9.62 14.59
N GLU A 26 6.14 -8.76 14.96
CA GLU A 26 4.90 -8.60 14.21
C GLU A 26 5.14 -7.81 12.93
N ILE A 27 4.44 -8.17 11.86
CA ILE A 27 4.70 -7.64 10.51
C ILE A 27 3.44 -6.98 9.96
N GLY A 28 3.60 -5.71 9.54
CA GLY A 28 2.57 -4.96 8.84
C GLY A 28 2.97 -4.60 7.41
N VAL A 29 2.00 -4.64 6.50
CA VAL A 29 2.14 -4.19 5.11
C VAL A 29 0.97 -3.30 4.75
N ILE A 30 1.27 -2.06 4.38
CA ILE A 30 0.29 -1.02 4.05
C ILE A 30 0.59 -0.47 2.67
N THR A 31 -0.44 -0.25 1.86
CA THR A 31 -0.27 0.38 0.55
C THR A 31 -1.52 1.15 0.13
N SER A 32 -1.35 2.25 -0.57
CA SER A 32 -2.47 2.96 -1.20
C SER A 32 -2.94 2.31 -2.52
N VAL A 33 -2.21 1.30 -3.03
CA VAL A 33 -2.64 0.46 -4.15
C VAL A 33 -3.11 -0.91 -3.67
N ASN A 34 -3.11 -1.94 -4.50
CA ASN A 34 -3.60 -3.26 -4.10
C ASN A 34 -2.58 -4.01 -3.22
N LEU A 35 -3.05 -4.71 -2.20
CA LEU A 35 -2.21 -5.47 -1.29
C LEU A 35 -1.40 -6.56 -1.97
N ASN A 36 -1.87 -7.13 -3.08
CA ASN A 36 -1.15 -8.11 -3.89
C ASN A 36 -0.49 -7.49 -5.15
N HIS A 37 -0.26 -6.17 -5.16
CA HIS A 37 0.57 -5.50 -6.15
C HIS A 37 2.06 -5.80 -5.92
N ALA A 38 2.92 -5.47 -6.89
CA ALA A 38 4.31 -5.92 -6.91
C ALA A 38 5.13 -5.48 -5.67
N THR A 39 4.99 -4.23 -5.24
CA THR A 39 5.79 -3.68 -4.14
C THR A 39 5.42 -4.31 -2.79
N PRO A 40 4.15 -4.31 -2.32
CA PRO A 40 3.79 -5.01 -1.10
C PRO A 40 4.08 -6.51 -1.19
N ALA A 41 3.82 -7.14 -2.35
CA ALA A 41 4.07 -8.56 -2.57
C ALA A 41 5.55 -8.95 -2.37
N ALA A 42 6.50 -8.06 -2.68
CA ALA A 42 7.93 -8.34 -2.51
C ALA A 42 8.34 -8.61 -1.05
N PHE A 43 7.49 -8.30 -0.07
CA PHE A 43 7.75 -8.53 1.34
C PHE A 43 7.28 -9.90 1.84
N TYR A 44 6.38 -10.60 1.09
CA TYR A 44 5.78 -11.85 1.53
C TYR A 44 5.62 -12.91 0.42
N ALA A 45 5.72 -12.54 -0.87
CA ALA A 45 5.43 -13.45 -1.98
C ALA A 45 6.67 -13.81 -2.80
N HIS A 46 6.64 -15.00 -3.40
CA HIS A 46 7.75 -15.59 -4.16
C HIS A 46 7.34 -16.00 -5.57
N GLN A 47 6.32 -15.36 -6.14
CA GLN A 47 5.86 -15.66 -7.50
C GLN A 47 6.83 -15.14 -8.57
N ALA A 48 6.98 -15.90 -9.66
CA ALA A 48 7.83 -15.52 -10.78
C ALA A 48 7.29 -14.33 -11.59
N SER A 49 5.99 -14.06 -11.49
CA SER A 49 5.31 -13.00 -12.23
C SER A 49 4.47 -12.14 -11.29
N ARG A 50 4.63 -10.81 -11.41
CA ARG A 50 3.77 -9.86 -10.70
C ARG A 50 2.29 -9.93 -11.09
N SER A 51 1.97 -10.59 -12.21
CA SER A 51 0.61 -10.77 -12.70
C SER A 51 -0.08 -12.02 -12.14
N SER A 52 0.61 -12.82 -11.35
CA SER A 52 0.05 -13.98 -10.63
C SER A 52 -0.70 -13.52 -9.38
N TYR A 53 -1.67 -12.61 -9.54
CA TYR A 53 -2.33 -11.91 -8.43
C TYR A 53 -3.00 -12.86 -7.45
N TYR A 54 -3.66 -13.93 -7.92
CA TYR A 54 -4.33 -14.88 -7.06
C TYR A 54 -3.30 -15.67 -6.22
N GLU A 55 -2.26 -16.17 -6.86
CA GLU A 55 -1.18 -16.92 -6.20
C GLU A 55 -0.42 -16.04 -5.20
N ILE A 56 -0.18 -14.76 -5.54
CA ILE A 56 0.39 -13.78 -4.61
C ILE A 56 -0.55 -13.60 -3.41
N GLY A 57 -1.86 -13.51 -3.64
CA GLY A 57 -2.86 -13.41 -2.58
C GLY A 57 -2.92 -14.65 -1.68
N LEU A 58 -2.70 -15.85 -2.23
CA LEU A 58 -2.56 -17.06 -1.41
C LEU A 58 -1.33 -16.97 -0.49
N GLU A 59 -0.20 -16.51 -1.02
CA GLU A 59 1.01 -16.33 -0.22
C GLU A 59 0.86 -15.21 0.83
N LEU A 60 0.05 -14.17 0.58
CA LEU A 60 -0.35 -13.20 1.60
C LEU A 60 -1.02 -13.90 2.79
N VAL A 61 -2.04 -14.71 2.51
CA VAL A 61 -2.76 -15.47 3.55
C VAL A 61 -1.84 -16.44 4.30
N GLU A 62 -0.95 -17.11 3.58
CA GLU A 62 0.00 -18.09 4.12
C GLU A 62 1.18 -17.45 4.87
N SER A 63 1.50 -16.18 4.61
CA SER A 63 2.63 -15.46 5.23
C SER A 63 2.54 -15.41 6.74
N GLY A 64 1.31 -15.45 7.26
CA GLY A 64 1.04 -15.29 8.68
C GLY A 64 1.47 -13.92 9.22
N PHE A 65 1.63 -12.90 8.38
CA PHE A 65 1.85 -11.54 8.83
C PHE A 65 0.64 -11.01 9.60
N ASP A 66 0.83 -9.99 10.41
CA ASP A 66 -0.13 -9.65 11.45
C ASP A 66 -1.09 -8.52 11.03
N TYR A 67 -0.63 -7.67 10.08
CA TYR A 67 -1.43 -6.53 9.63
C TYR A 67 -1.25 -6.27 8.14
N PHE A 68 -2.35 -6.21 7.40
CA PHE A 68 -2.40 -5.72 6.02
C PHE A 68 -3.47 -4.65 5.90
N ALA A 69 -3.17 -3.54 5.23
CA ALA A 69 -4.16 -2.48 5.08
C ALA A 69 -3.99 -1.63 3.83
N GLY A 70 -5.10 -1.05 3.37
CA GLY A 70 -5.17 -0.13 2.23
C GLY A 70 -6.08 -0.63 1.12
N GLY A 71 -5.59 -0.69 -0.10
CA GLY A 71 -6.39 -1.12 -1.24
C GLY A 71 -6.77 -2.61 -1.21
N GLY A 72 -7.68 -2.99 -2.08
CA GLY A 72 -8.19 -4.37 -2.17
C GLY A 72 -7.21 -5.36 -2.77
N LEU A 73 -7.66 -6.59 -2.93
CA LEU A 73 -6.93 -7.65 -3.64
C LEU A 73 -7.38 -7.72 -5.10
N LEU A 74 -6.42 -7.69 -6.02
CA LEU A 74 -6.69 -7.96 -7.43
C LEU A 74 -6.99 -9.44 -7.64
N LYS A 75 -8.02 -9.73 -8.44
CA LYS A 75 -8.43 -11.10 -8.79
C LYS A 75 -8.64 -12.01 -7.57
N PRO A 76 -9.42 -11.60 -6.56
CA PRO A 76 -9.55 -12.36 -5.31
C PRO A 76 -10.16 -13.76 -5.51
N THR A 77 -10.87 -13.99 -6.61
CA THR A 77 -11.44 -15.29 -7.01
C THR A 77 -10.75 -15.91 -8.23
N GLY A 78 -9.50 -15.49 -8.50
CA GLY A 78 -8.76 -15.91 -9.68
C GLY A 78 -9.16 -15.15 -10.95
N SER A 79 -8.38 -15.29 -12.01
CA SER A 79 -8.61 -14.58 -13.28
C SER A 79 -9.90 -14.99 -13.98
N SER A 80 -10.40 -16.21 -13.75
CA SER A 80 -11.66 -16.71 -14.29
C SER A 80 -12.83 -16.59 -13.31
N GLY A 81 -12.58 -16.14 -12.07
CA GLY A 81 -13.60 -16.03 -11.02
C GLY A 81 -14.09 -17.39 -10.50
N ASP A 82 -13.29 -18.44 -10.63
CA ASP A 82 -13.65 -19.83 -10.30
C ASP A 82 -12.84 -20.40 -9.11
N GLN A 83 -12.01 -19.58 -8.51
CA GLN A 83 -11.24 -19.93 -7.32
C GLN A 83 -11.98 -19.49 -6.04
N THR A 84 -11.61 -20.09 -4.90
CA THR A 84 -12.11 -19.66 -3.59
C THR A 84 -11.70 -18.21 -3.32
N ASP A 85 -12.59 -17.41 -2.75
CA ASP A 85 -12.31 -16.02 -2.45
C ASP A 85 -11.17 -15.90 -1.44
N LEU A 86 -10.16 -15.08 -1.76
CA LEU A 86 -8.98 -14.86 -0.90
C LEU A 86 -9.36 -14.28 0.45
N TYR A 87 -10.42 -13.49 0.54
CA TYR A 87 -10.90 -12.96 1.83
C TYR A 87 -11.54 -14.04 2.69
N GLU A 88 -12.23 -15.01 2.08
CA GLU A 88 -12.74 -16.19 2.80
C GLU A 88 -11.58 -17.03 3.33
N LEU A 89 -10.56 -17.29 2.49
CA LEU A 89 -9.36 -18.01 2.91
C LEU A 89 -8.60 -17.29 4.03
N ALA A 90 -8.53 -15.96 3.96
CA ALA A 90 -7.91 -15.16 5.02
C ALA A 90 -8.68 -15.31 6.36
N GLN A 91 -10.01 -15.27 6.33
CA GLN A 91 -10.82 -15.50 7.53
C GLN A 91 -10.63 -16.92 8.09
N GLU A 92 -10.57 -17.94 7.24
CA GLU A 92 -10.26 -19.31 7.63
C GLU A 92 -8.86 -19.45 8.24
N ALA A 93 -7.89 -18.63 7.79
CA ALA A 93 -6.52 -18.55 8.34
C ALA A 93 -6.41 -17.71 9.62
N GLY A 94 -7.53 -17.19 10.13
CA GLY A 94 -7.62 -16.45 11.39
C GLY A 94 -7.47 -14.94 11.27
N TYR A 95 -7.52 -14.37 10.06
CA TYR A 95 -7.56 -12.92 9.91
C TYR A 95 -8.95 -12.35 10.21
N THR A 96 -8.98 -11.25 10.94
CA THR A 96 -10.15 -10.37 10.96
C THR A 96 -10.11 -9.51 9.71
N VAL A 97 -11.08 -9.68 8.81
CA VAL A 97 -11.18 -8.90 7.56
C VAL A 97 -12.22 -7.81 7.77
N ALA A 98 -11.79 -6.55 7.71
CA ALA A 98 -12.63 -5.36 7.74
C ALA A 98 -12.69 -4.72 6.35
N LYS A 99 -13.88 -4.34 5.91
CA LYS A 99 -14.14 -3.66 4.62
C LYS A 99 -14.97 -2.40 4.79
N THR A 100 -15.17 -1.98 6.03
CA THR A 100 -15.83 -0.72 6.38
C THR A 100 -15.06 -0.04 7.50
N HIS A 101 -15.16 1.28 7.59
CA HIS A 101 -14.54 2.05 8.66
C HIS A 101 -15.02 1.58 10.04
N ALA A 102 -16.32 1.28 10.17
CA ALA A 102 -16.88 0.77 11.41
C ALA A 102 -16.30 -0.59 11.86
N GLU A 103 -16.01 -1.48 10.91
CA GLU A 103 -15.32 -2.75 11.19
C GLU A 103 -13.85 -2.51 11.54
N ALA A 104 -13.18 -1.60 10.83
CA ALA A 104 -11.79 -1.23 11.09
C ALA A 104 -11.60 -0.56 12.45
N ASP A 105 -12.55 0.28 12.87
CA ASP A 105 -12.56 0.90 14.21
C ASP A 105 -12.65 -0.12 15.35
N ALA A 106 -13.30 -1.26 15.11
CA ALA A 106 -13.40 -2.35 16.08
C ALA A 106 -12.12 -3.18 16.22
N ILE A 107 -11.17 -3.05 15.27
CA ILE A 107 -9.85 -3.69 15.32
C ILE A 107 -8.94 -2.88 16.25
N GLY A 108 -8.22 -3.55 17.14
CA GLY A 108 -7.30 -2.93 18.09
C GLY A 108 -6.30 -3.93 18.66
N THR A 109 -5.63 -3.58 19.74
CA THR A 109 -4.51 -4.30 20.38
C THR A 109 -4.78 -5.78 20.73
N ASN A 110 -6.05 -6.22 20.75
CA ASN A 110 -6.42 -7.61 21.01
C ASN A 110 -6.66 -8.42 19.74
N THR A 111 -6.44 -7.83 18.57
CA THR A 111 -6.63 -8.50 17.27
C THR A 111 -5.31 -9.13 16.85
N GLU A 112 -5.26 -10.45 16.78
CA GLU A 112 -4.02 -11.18 16.44
C GLU A 112 -3.58 -10.94 15.00
N LYS A 113 -4.54 -10.91 14.05
CA LYS A 113 -4.28 -10.69 12.63
C LYS A 113 -5.41 -9.91 11.98
N ALA A 114 -5.08 -8.90 11.21
CA ALA A 114 -6.05 -8.06 10.53
C ALA A 114 -5.73 -7.83 9.05
N ILE A 115 -6.78 -7.80 8.24
CA ILE A 115 -6.75 -7.25 6.87
C ILE A 115 -7.81 -6.16 6.81
N ILE A 116 -7.40 -4.92 6.62
CA ILE A 116 -8.30 -3.77 6.49
C ILE A 116 -8.26 -3.28 5.06
N ILE A 117 -9.38 -3.40 4.37
CA ILE A 117 -9.56 -2.91 3.00
C ILE A 117 -10.32 -1.59 3.07
N ASP A 118 -9.86 -0.60 2.32
CA ASP A 118 -10.52 0.70 2.20
C ASP A 118 -12.00 0.53 1.81
N GLU A 119 -12.88 1.25 2.49
CA GLU A 119 -14.32 1.20 2.20
C GLU A 119 -14.64 1.85 0.86
N ASP A 120 -13.86 2.87 0.49
CA ASP A 120 -14.08 3.73 -0.66
C ASP A 120 -13.07 3.44 -1.79
N LEU A 121 -12.99 2.17 -2.20
CA LEU A 121 -12.11 1.76 -3.28
C LEU A 121 -12.44 2.50 -4.59
N ALA A 122 -11.39 2.96 -5.27
CA ALA A 122 -11.45 3.67 -6.53
C ALA A 122 -10.99 2.79 -7.71
N ASP A 123 -10.26 3.37 -8.65
CA ASP A 123 -9.77 2.67 -9.83
C ASP A 123 -8.95 1.42 -9.49
N SER A 124 -9.28 0.32 -10.15
CA SER A 124 -8.61 -0.97 -9.96
C SER A 124 -8.61 -1.51 -8.53
N ASP A 125 -9.66 -1.24 -7.75
CA ASP A 125 -9.78 -1.65 -6.35
C ASP A 125 -8.63 -1.12 -5.46
N ALA A 126 -8.03 0.02 -5.79
CA ALA A 126 -7.06 0.74 -4.97
C ALA A 126 -7.75 1.84 -4.16
N MET A 127 -7.06 2.43 -3.18
CA MET A 127 -7.55 3.62 -2.48
C MET A 127 -7.77 4.78 -3.46
N ALA A 128 -8.65 5.72 -3.12
CA ALA A 128 -8.77 6.96 -3.87
C ALA A 128 -7.45 7.74 -3.90
N TYR A 129 -7.23 8.54 -4.96
CA TYR A 129 -6.16 9.54 -4.93
C TYR A 129 -6.45 10.56 -3.83
N GLU A 130 -5.42 11.06 -3.16
CA GLU A 130 -5.60 12.07 -2.10
C GLU A 130 -6.35 13.30 -2.60
N LEU A 131 -6.18 13.68 -3.86
CA LEU A 131 -6.92 14.78 -4.49
C LEU A 131 -8.44 14.53 -4.62
N ASP A 132 -8.85 13.25 -4.63
CA ASP A 132 -10.25 12.82 -4.74
C ASP A 132 -10.87 12.45 -3.39
N ARG A 133 -10.05 12.28 -2.36
CA ARG A 133 -10.47 11.87 -1.03
C ARG A 133 -11.37 12.94 -0.38
N THR A 134 -12.41 12.49 0.30
CA THR A 134 -13.31 13.33 1.10
C THR A 134 -12.99 13.17 2.60
N ASP A 135 -13.51 14.05 3.42
CA ASP A 135 -13.20 14.10 4.87
C ASP A 135 -13.69 12.86 5.65
N ASP A 136 -14.60 12.07 5.07
CA ASP A 136 -15.14 10.84 5.63
C ASP A 136 -14.37 9.57 5.21
N MET A 137 -13.48 9.68 4.24
CA MET A 137 -12.59 8.60 3.79
C MET A 137 -11.32 8.55 4.65
N TRP A 138 -10.84 7.35 4.92
CA TRP A 138 -9.54 7.17 5.59
C TRP A 138 -8.39 7.57 4.66
N ALA A 139 -7.43 8.29 5.23
CA ALA A 139 -6.15 8.58 4.59
C ALA A 139 -5.14 7.45 4.82
N LEU A 140 -4.04 7.43 4.05
CA LEU A 140 -2.94 6.49 4.26
C LEU A 140 -2.39 6.57 5.70
N ALA A 141 -2.38 7.76 6.29
CA ALA A 141 -1.97 8.01 7.67
C ALA A 141 -2.85 7.28 8.71
N ASP A 142 -4.16 7.13 8.45
CA ASP A 142 -5.08 6.43 9.36
C ASP A 142 -4.77 4.93 9.41
N TYR A 143 -4.43 4.33 8.26
CA TYR A 143 -3.99 2.93 8.19
C TYR A 143 -2.65 2.70 8.89
N VAL A 144 -1.72 3.67 8.84
CA VAL A 144 -0.46 3.62 9.59
C VAL A 144 -0.71 3.73 11.08
N ALA A 145 -1.56 4.65 11.52
CA ALA A 145 -1.92 4.79 12.94
C ALA A 145 -2.58 3.51 13.48
N LYS A 146 -3.51 2.94 12.73
CA LYS A 146 -4.17 1.67 13.07
C LYS A 146 -3.17 0.51 13.08
N GLY A 147 -2.23 0.48 12.13
CA GLY A 147 -1.16 -0.52 12.09
C GLY A 147 -0.27 -0.47 13.32
N ILE A 148 0.11 0.71 13.78
CA ILE A 148 0.86 0.88 15.03
C ILE A 148 0.04 0.37 16.22
N GLU A 149 -1.25 0.74 16.30
CA GLU A 149 -2.14 0.27 17.40
C GLU A 149 -2.21 -1.26 17.48
N VAL A 150 -2.22 -1.96 16.33
CA VAL A 150 -2.32 -3.42 16.26
C VAL A 150 -0.98 -4.11 16.53
N LEU A 151 0.12 -3.53 16.01
CA LEU A 151 1.43 -4.19 15.97
C LEU A 151 2.34 -3.84 17.17
N ASP A 152 2.04 -2.79 17.92
CA ASP A 152 2.90 -2.35 19.02
C ASP A 152 2.87 -3.36 20.16
N ASN A 153 4.06 -3.90 20.49
CA ASN A 153 4.24 -4.94 21.49
C ASN A 153 5.68 -4.94 22.06
N ASP A 154 5.88 -5.65 23.17
CA ASP A 154 7.18 -5.72 23.86
C ASP A 154 8.31 -6.40 23.03
N THR A 155 7.99 -7.16 21.98
CA THR A 155 8.98 -7.87 21.14
C THR A 155 9.47 -6.97 20.00
N GLY A 156 8.59 -6.11 19.49
CA GLY A 156 8.79 -5.21 18.37
C GLY A 156 8.08 -5.64 17.10
N PHE A 157 8.00 -4.73 16.16
CA PHE A 157 7.36 -4.95 14.87
C PHE A 157 8.19 -4.38 13.70
N PHE A 158 7.85 -4.82 12.50
CA PHE A 158 8.29 -4.24 11.23
C PHE A 158 7.05 -3.84 10.43
N MET A 159 7.01 -2.62 9.94
CA MET A 159 5.92 -2.13 9.11
C MET A 159 6.46 -1.52 7.81
N MET A 160 5.97 -2.00 6.68
CA MET A 160 6.17 -1.39 5.37
C MET A 160 4.92 -0.57 5.01
N CYS A 161 5.12 0.66 4.56
CA CYS A 161 4.05 1.52 4.05
C CYS A 161 4.45 2.07 2.69
N GLU A 162 3.57 1.92 1.70
CA GLU A 162 3.77 2.38 0.33
C GLU A 162 2.74 3.44 -0.07
N GLY A 163 3.23 4.58 -0.57
CA GLY A 163 2.44 5.56 -1.30
C GLY A 163 2.32 5.20 -2.78
N GLY A 164 1.74 4.04 -3.10
CA GLY A 164 1.75 3.47 -4.46
C GLY A 164 0.99 4.29 -5.50
N LYS A 165 0.02 5.11 -5.07
CA LYS A 165 -0.70 6.03 -5.98
C LYS A 165 0.19 7.14 -6.53
N ILE A 166 1.33 7.45 -5.91
CA ILE A 166 2.33 8.38 -6.44
C ILE A 166 2.83 7.89 -7.81
N ASP A 167 3.21 6.61 -7.90
CA ASP A 167 3.66 5.98 -9.14
C ASP A 167 2.57 6.03 -10.23
N TRP A 168 1.34 5.69 -9.89
CA TRP A 168 0.23 5.70 -10.86
C TRP A 168 -0.07 7.11 -11.38
N ALA A 169 -0.05 8.12 -10.52
CA ALA A 169 -0.20 9.52 -10.93
C ALA A 169 0.95 9.96 -11.85
N CYS A 170 2.18 9.54 -11.54
CA CYS A 170 3.36 9.83 -12.36
C CYS A 170 3.29 9.13 -13.73
N HIS A 171 2.81 7.89 -13.81
CA HIS A 171 2.55 7.21 -15.09
C HIS A 171 1.57 7.97 -15.98
N ALA A 172 0.54 8.56 -15.37
CA ALA A 172 -0.46 9.37 -16.08
C ALA A 172 0.03 10.80 -16.39
N ASN A 173 1.20 11.21 -15.90
CA ASN A 173 1.68 12.59 -15.90
C ASN A 173 0.71 13.58 -15.20
N ASP A 174 -0.01 13.09 -14.18
CA ASP A 174 -0.90 13.89 -13.34
C ASP A 174 -0.10 14.48 -12.17
N ALA A 175 0.48 15.65 -12.41
CA ALA A 175 1.36 16.29 -11.44
C ALA A 175 0.64 16.69 -10.15
N ALA A 176 -0.61 17.13 -10.21
CA ALA A 176 -1.37 17.52 -9.02
C ALA A 176 -1.63 16.30 -8.12
N SER A 177 -2.15 15.20 -8.68
CA SER A 177 -2.36 13.97 -7.92
C SER A 177 -1.05 13.43 -7.35
N SER A 178 0.04 13.41 -8.13
CA SER A 178 1.37 12.99 -7.65
C SER A 178 1.85 13.80 -6.44
N ILE A 179 1.65 15.11 -6.44
CA ILE A 179 2.02 16.00 -5.32
C ILE A 179 1.15 15.71 -4.09
N HIS A 180 -0.17 15.57 -4.26
CA HIS A 180 -1.08 15.30 -3.15
C HIS A 180 -0.83 13.93 -2.52
N ASP A 181 -0.62 12.88 -3.32
CA ASP A 181 -0.31 11.54 -2.82
C ASP A 181 1.08 11.48 -2.16
N THR A 182 2.04 12.30 -2.62
CA THR A 182 3.33 12.47 -1.91
C THR A 182 3.14 13.12 -0.55
N GLN A 183 2.24 14.09 -0.44
CA GLN A 183 1.87 14.72 0.84
C GLN A 183 1.17 13.71 1.76
N ALA A 184 0.24 12.90 1.24
CA ALA A 184 -0.41 11.83 2.00
C ALA A 184 0.61 10.82 2.57
N LEU A 185 1.65 10.46 1.78
CA LEU A 185 2.75 9.64 2.30
C LEU A 185 3.54 10.37 3.38
N ALA A 186 3.79 11.67 3.24
CA ALA A 186 4.48 12.47 4.26
C ALA A 186 3.68 12.55 5.57
N ASP A 187 2.34 12.64 5.49
CA ASP A 187 1.47 12.61 6.66
C ASP A 187 1.51 11.23 7.34
N ALA A 188 1.52 10.14 6.57
CA ALA A 188 1.73 8.79 7.09
C ALA A 188 3.09 8.62 7.80
N VAL A 189 4.16 9.19 7.22
CA VAL A 189 5.50 9.24 7.85
C VAL A 189 5.47 10.06 9.14
N GLN A 190 4.67 11.14 9.19
CA GLN A 190 4.53 11.96 10.40
C GLN A 190 3.95 11.16 11.57
N VAL A 191 2.98 10.25 11.32
CA VAL A 191 2.45 9.34 12.34
C VAL A 191 3.57 8.45 12.91
N ALA A 192 4.41 7.88 12.04
CA ALA A 192 5.55 7.08 12.48
C ALA A 192 6.60 7.92 13.27
N ILE A 193 6.83 9.17 12.87
CA ILE A 193 7.71 10.11 13.61
C ILE A 193 7.14 10.42 15.00
N ASP A 194 5.83 10.58 15.13
CA ASP A 194 5.20 10.87 16.43
C ASP A 194 5.33 9.66 17.37
N PHE A 195 5.12 8.44 16.88
CA PHE A 195 5.43 7.21 17.60
C PHE A 195 6.92 7.15 18.01
N ALA A 196 7.84 7.44 17.10
CA ALA A 196 9.27 7.40 17.36
C ALA A 196 9.73 8.44 18.43
N LYS A 197 9.01 9.53 18.63
CA LYS A 197 9.34 10.51 19.70
C LYS A 197 9.13 9.91 21.10
N GLU A 198 8.17 9.00 21.24
CA GLU A 198 7.90 8.29 22.48
C GLU A 198 8.81 7.04 22.64
N HIS A 199 9.37 6.53 21.52
CA HIS A 199 10.22 5.34 21.43
C HIS A 199 11.57 5.63 20.74
N ALA A 200 12.21 6.76 21.08
CA ALA A 200 13.32 7.33 20.32
C ALA A 200 14.56 6.43 20.17
N ASP A 201 14.87 5.61 21.19
CA ASP A 201 16.04 4.72 21.18
C ASP A 201 15.74 3.33 20.58
N GLU A 202 14.49 3.08 20.19
CA GLU A 202 14.00 1.77 19.78
C GLU A 202 13.39 1.77 18.37
N THR A 203 13.21 2.93 17.74
CA THR A 203 12.54 3.07 16.45
C THR A 203 13.52 3.50 15.35
N LEU A 204 13.46 2.79 14.22
CA LEU A 204 14.15 3.17 12.98
C LEU A 204 13.11 3.44 11.89
N ILE A 205 13.09 4.63 11.34
CA ILE A 205 12.26 5.02 10.20
C ILE A 205 13.15 5.16 8.97
N LEU A 206 12.82 4.47 7.88
CA LEU A 206 13.47 4.60 6.57
C LEU A 206 12.44 5.12 5.57
N VAL A 207 12.76 6.22 4.88
CA VAL A 207 11.95 6.77 3.79
C VAL A 207 12.80 6.74 2.53
N THR A 208 12.27 6.11 1.47
CA THR A 208 12.98 5.96 0.21
C THR A 208 12.00 5.90 -0.96
N GLY A 209 12.50 6.11 -2.19
CA GLY A 209 11.80 5.73 -3.41
C GLY A 209 12.44 4.47 -3.99
N ASP A 210 11.66 3.64 -4.62
CA ASP A 210 12.12 2.44 -5.33
C ASP A 210 12.62 2.79 -6.74
N HIS A 211 11.97 3.73 -7.43
CA HIS A 211 12.35 4.28 -8.74
C HIS A 211 11.66 5.63 -8.97
N GLU A 212 12.05 6.32 -10.00
CA GLU A 212 11.32 7.45 -10.56
C GLU A 212 10.26 6.95 -11.57
N THR A 213 9.25 7.75 -11.83
CA THR A 213 8.20 7.46 -12.83
C THR A 213 7.74 8.75 -13.50
N GLY A 214 7.57 8.71 -14.83
CA GLY A 214 7.02 9.81 -15.62
C GLY A 214 7.97 10.98 -15.85
N GLY A 215 9.13 11.04 -15.20
CA GLY A 215 10.17 12.05 -15.44
C GLY A 215 9.76 13.47 -15.04
N LEU A 216 8.93 13.63 -13.98
CA LEU A 216 8.56 14.96 -13.47
C LEU A 216 9.80 15.73 -13.00
N THR A 217 10.03 16.91 -13.60
CA THR A 217 11.15 17.80 -13.28
C THR A 217 10.69 19.22 -13.08
N ILE A 218 11.46 19.99 -12.29
CA ILE A 218 11.22 21.41 -12.07
C ILE A 218 12.09 22.20 -13.03
N GLY A 219 11.44 23.05 -13.85
CA GLY A 219 12.09 23.88 -14.85
C GLY A 219 12.35 23.16 -16.17
N PHE A 220 12.04 23.82 -17.26
CA PHE A 220 12.19 23.34 -18.61
C PHE A 220 12.81 24.42 -19.51
N ALA A 221 13.77 24.06 -20.36
CA ALA A 221 14.50 24.99 -21.23
C ALA A 221 13.59 25.80 -22.16
N GLY A 222 12.43 25.26 -22.58
CA GLY A 222 11.45 25.96 -23.41
C GLY A 222 10.66 27.05 -22.70
N THR A 223 10.77 27.14 -21.38
CA THR A 223 10.18 28.18 -20.53
C THR A 223 11.25 29.01 -19.82
N ASP A 224 12.50 29.03 -20.34
CA ASP A 224 13.64 29.68 -19.70
C ASP A 224 13.87 29.18 -18.24
N TYR A 225 13.50 27.92 -17.97
CA TYR A 225 13.51 27.26 -16.65
C TYR A 225 12.49 27.80 -15.65
N ASP A 226 11.54 28.63 -16.09
CA ASP A 226 10.42 29.04 -15.24
C ASP A 226 9.46 27.88 -14.99
N THR A 227 8.84 27.88 -13.79
CA THR A 227 7.77 26.96 -13.39
C THR A 227 6.48 27.73 -13.14
N TYR A 228 5.37 27.10 -13.46
CA TYR A 228 4.02 27.67 -13.31
C TYR A 228 3.16 26.75 -12.43
N LEU A 229 3.65 26.47 -11.21
CA LEU A 229 3.02 25.54 -10.26
C LEU A 229 1.64 25.98 -9.80
N ASP A 230 1.37 27.30 -9.85
CA ASP A 230 0.07 27.89 -9.58
C ASP A 230 -1.05 27.39 -10.52
N LEU A 231 -0.71 26.90 -11.70
CA LEU A 231 -1.67 26.29 -12.62
C LEU A 231 -2.23 24.96 -12.08
N LEU A 232 -1.45 24.23 -11.28
CA LEU A 232 -1.87 22.96 -10.69
C LEU A 232 -2.97 23.14 -9.64
N GLU A 233 -3.09 24.30 -9.00
CA GLU A 233 -4.14 24.61 -8.03
C GLU A 233 -5.55 24.55 -8.66
N ASN A 234 -5.66 24.65 -9.98
CA ASN A 234 -6.93 24.57 -10.69
C ASN A 234 -7.43 23.13 -10.86
N GLN A 235 -6.57 22.13 -10.76
CA GLN A 235 -6.96 20.74 -10.80
C GLN A 235 -7.62 20.35 -9.47
N LYS A 236 -8.82 19.76 -9.51
CA LYS A 236 -9.64 19.43 -8.33
C LYS A 236 -9.99 17.95 -8.23
N ILE A 237 -9.66 17.18 -9.25
CA ILE A 237 -9.85 15.73 -9.32
C ILE A 237 -8.68 15.08 -10.04
N SER A 238 -8.43 13.83 -9.74
CA SER A 238 -7.40 13.05 -10.44
C SER A 238 -7.77 12.77 -11.89
N PHE A 239 -6.77 12.35 -12.67
CA PHE A 239 -7.00 11.87 -14.04
C PHE A 239 -7.97 10.67 -14.06
N ALA A 240 -7.87 9.76 -13.09
CA ALA A 240 -8.70 8.56 -13.03
C ALA A 240 -10.18 8.94 -12.76
N LYS A 241 -10.43 9.84 -11.82
CA LYS A 241 -11.77 10.34 -11.55
C LYS A 241 -12.32 11.15 -12.74
N TYR A 242 -11.47 11.92 -13.40
CA TYR A 242 -11.87 12.62 -14.63
C TYR A 242 -12.28 11.65 -15.73
N ASP A 243 -11.51 10.59 -15.94
CA ASP A 243 -11.82 9.57 -16.93
C ASP A 243 -13.14 8.84 -16.60
N SER A 244 -13.35 8.44 -15.35
CA SER A 244 -14.57 7.74 -14.93
C SER A 244 -15.82 8.61 -15.06
N ASP A 245 -15.75 9.85 -14.58
CA ASP A 245 -16.93 10.72 -14.43
C ASP A 245 -17.29 11.44 -15.73
N TYR A 246 -16.31 11.75 -16.57
CA TYR A 246 -16.52 12.60 -17.75
C TYR A 246 -16.17 11.94 -19.09
N VAL A 247 -15.16 11.06 -19.16
CA VAL A 247 -14.73 10.45 -20.43
C VAL A 247 -15.48 9.15 -20.71
N ALA A 248 -15.62 8.27 -19.73
CA ALA A 248 -16.30 6.98 -19.90
C ALA A 248 -17.78 7.09 -20.27
N SER A 249 -18.38 8.27 -20.13
CA SER A 249 -19.78 8.54 -20.51
C SER A 249 -19.97 8.93 -21.99
N TYR A 250 -18.89 9.10 -22.74
CA TYR A 250 -18.89 9.42 -24.17
C TYR A 250 -18.55 8.19 -25.03
#